data_cd6ce04cd047b99ed8f4dc64b9afcb26
#
_entry.id   cd6ce04cd047b99ed8f4dc64b9afcb26
#
_cell.length_a   1.000
_cell.length_b   1.000
_cell.length_c   1.000
_cell.angle_alpha   90.00
_cell.angle_beta   90.00
_cell.angle_gamma   90.00
#
_symmetry.space_group_name_H-M   'P 1'
#
loop_
_entity.id
_entity.type
_entity.pdbx_description
1 polymer ?
#
loop_
_entity_poly.entity_id
_entity_poly.type
_entity_poly.pdbx_seq_one_letter_code
_entity_poly.pdbx_strand_id
1 'polypeptide(L)'
;MFTSDDHTFVVCAYGESPYLGECVSSLMSQTVKSNIIISTSTPNNHIQSIANTNGLPLFINSGKPGIAHDWNCAVEHAETSLVTIAHQDDVYLPEYTKKMLECANLVSDMSIFFSDYGELRNDEPVDDTPLLNFKRFLLRGIKKKGYFVSRREKHRLLSFGSPICCPSVTYNSSILPTPLFLDDMKCSLDWETWERFSRLDGSFVYSASILMRHRIHEGSETTASIKDETRSREDLEMFLKFWPKPLARILNYFYSFSMRSNDV
;
A
#
# COMPACT_ATOMS: atom_id res chain seq x y z
N MET A 1 -22.63 -6.50 1.47
CA MET A 1 -22.33 -5.03 1.46
C MET A 1 -21.44 -4.77 2.67
N PHE A 2 -20.27 -4.19 2.45
CA PHE A 2 -19.31 -3.89 3.51
C PHE A 2 -19.71 -2.65 4.30
N THR A 3 -19.43 -2.68 5.59
CA THR A 3 -19.61 -1.59 6.55
C THR A 3 -18.26 -1.27 7.23
N SER A 4 -18.23 -0.25 8.09
CA SER A 4 -17.01 0.06 8.87
C SER A 4 -16.60 -1.05 9.83
N ASP A 5 -17.54 -1.88 10.27
CA ASP A 5 -17.27 -3.01 11.17
C ASP A 5 -16.53 -4.15 10.46
N ASP A 6 -16.59 -4.18 9.12
CA ASP A 6 -15.88 -5.15 8.29
C ASP A 6 -14.43 -4.72 7.97
N HIS A 7 -13.98 -3.56 8.48
CA HIS A 7 -12.68 -2.98 8.13
C HIS A 7 -11.79 -2.71 9.34
N THR A 8 -10.51 -3.07 9.21
CA THR A 8 -9.45 -2.76 10.19
C THR A 8 -8.26 -2.08 9.52
N PHE A 9 -7.83 -0.95 10.09
CA PHE A 9 -6.48 -0.44 9.85
C PHE A 9 -5.50 -1.16 10.77
N VAL A 10 -4.45 -1.73 10.20
CA VAL A 10 -3.33 -2.30 10.96
C VAL A 10 -2.11 -1.43 10.74
N VAL A 11 -1.69 -0.72 11.77
CA VAL A 11 -0.49 0.11 11.73
C VAL A 11 0.73 -0.78 11.94
N CYS A 12 1.55 -0.96 10.90
CA CYS A 12 2.81 -1.67 10.99
C CYS A 12 3.87 -0.75 11.60
N ALA A 13 4.14 -0.91 12.90
CA ALA A 13 5.11 -0.10 13.63
C ALA A 13 6.48 -0.81 13.70
N TYR A 14 7.55 -0.07 13.42
CA TYR A 14 8.92 -0.56 13.45
C TYR A 14 9.86 0.48 14.07
N GLY A 15 10.66 0.06 15.07
CA GLY A 15 11.58 0.95 15.76
C GLY A 15 10.89 2.13 16.47
N GLU A 16 11.60 3.23 16.60
CA GLU A 16 11.08 4.47 17.22
C GLU A 16 10.83 5.53 16.13
N SER A 17 9.72 5.39 15.40
CA SER A 17 9.35 6.34 14.37
C SER A 17 8.74 7.60 14.97
N PRO A 18 9.24 8.80 14.64
CA PRO A 18 8.63 10.06 15.11
C PRO A 18 7.24 10.31 14.50
N TYR A 19 6.89 9.60 13.45
CA TYR A 19 5.65 9.80 12.70
C TYR A 19 4.50 8.90 13.15
N LEU A 20 4.78 7.85 13.96
CA LEU A 20 3.75 6.88 14.38
C LEU A 20 2.55 7.54 15.05
N GLY A 21 2.78 8.54 15.90
CA GLY A 21 1.70 9.28 16.58
C GLY A 21 0.80 10.03 15.61
N GLU A 22 1.36 10.65 14.58
CA GLU A 22 0.60 11.37 13.54
C GLU A 22 -0.20 10.40 12.67
N CYS A 23 0.40 9.27 12.26
CA CYS A 23 -0.30 8.22 11.53
C CYS A 23 -1.54 7.75 12.32
N VAL A 24 -1.36 7.33 13.57
CA VAL A 24 -2.46 6.89 14.45
C VAL A 24 -3.55 7.97 14.59
N SER A 25 -3.16 9.22 14.82
CA SER A 25 -4.10 10.34 14.93
C SER A 25 -4.92 10.54 13.66
N SER A 26 -4.30 10.40 12.50
CA SER A 26 -4.97 10.50 11.20
C SER A 26 -6.03 9.39 10.99
N LEU A 27 -5.74 8.18 11.43
CA LEU A 27 -6.67 7.05 11.40
C LEU A 27 -7.83 7.25 12.39
N MET A 28 -7.54 7.75 13.57
CA MET A 28 -8.58 8.08 14.57
C MET A 28 -9.47 9.24 14.14
N SER A 29 -9.03 10.07 13.20
CA SER A 29 -9.76 11.23 12.68
C SER A 29 -10.66 10.93 11.50
N GLN A 30 -10.80 9.66 11.10
CA GLN A 30 -11.68 9.28 10.00
C GLN A 30 -13.13 9.69 10.27
N THR A 31 -13.86 10.19 9.23
CA THR A 31 -15.28 10.54 9.31
C THR A 31 -16.17 9.33 9.55
N VAL A 32 -15.80 8.19 8.98
CA VAL A 32 -16.39 6.88 9.27
C VAL A 32 -15.33 6.06 10.01
N LYS A 33 -15.62 5.70 11.26
CA LYS A 33 -14.67 4.99 12.13
C LYS A 33 -14.58 3.53 11.75
N SER A 34 -13.37 3.01 11.73
CA SER A 34 -13.05 1.58 11.59
C SER A 34 -12.25 1.10 12.78
N ASN A 35 -12.04 -0.21 12.89
CA ASN A 35 -11.12 -0.76 13.86
C ASN A 35 -9.69 -0.31 13.53
N ILE A 36 -8.90 -0.07 14.57
CA ILE A 36 -7.48 0.28 14.45
C ILE A 36 -6.70 -0.58 15.44
N ILE A 37 -5.67 -1.25 14.95
CA ILE A 37 -4.73 -2.01 15.77
C ILE A 37 -3.30 -1.66 15.38
N ILE A 38 -2.34 -1.92 16.27
CA ILE A 38 -0.91 -1.77 15.99
C ILE A 38 -0.27 -3.16 15.98
N SER A 39 0.58 -3.43 15.01
CA SER A 39 1.34 -4.67 14.86
C SER A 39 2.84 -4.34 14.75
N THR A 40 3.70 -5.07 15.47
CA THR A 40 5.15 -4.80 15.50
C THR A 40 5.98 -6.04 15.73
N SER A 41 7.13 -6.15 15.04
CA SER A 41 8.21 -7.10 15.33
C SER A 41 9.33 -6.48 16.19
N THR A 42 9.24 -5.19 16.51
CA THR A 42 10.24 -4.44 17.30
C THR A 42 9.60 -3.73 18.49
N PRO A 43 9.00 -4.46 19.44
CA PRO A 43 8.31 -3.85 20.57
C PRO A 43 9.27 -2.98 21.40
N ASN A 44 8.82 -1.77 21.72
CA ASN A 44 9.56 -0.80 22.52
C ASN A 44 8.60 0.14 23.28
N ASN A 45 9.15 0.94 24.19
CA ASN A 45 8.36 1.83 25.04
C ASN A 45 7.63 2.93 24.24
N HIS A 46 8.19 3.38 23.12
CA HIS A 46 7.58 4.38 22.26
C HIS A 46 6.28 3.85 21.64
N ILE A 47 6.34 2.68 20.99
CA ILE A 47 5.15 2.04 20.41
C ILE A 47 4.11 1.72 21.48
N GLN A 48 4.54 1.15 22.62
CA GLN A 48 3.65 0.82 23.72
C GLN A 48 2.95 2.06 24.30
N SER A 49 3.69 3.18 24.44
CA SER A 49 3.13 4.44 24.93
C SER A 49 2.04 4.98 23.99
N ILE A 50 2.29 4.96 22.67
CA ILE A 50 1.30 5.42 21.68
C ILE A 50 0.06 4.51 21.69
N ALA A 51 0.23 3.19 21.74
CA ALA A 51 -0.87 2.25 21.84
C ALA A 51 -1.74 2.52 23.09
N ASN A 52 -1.10 2.63 24.26
CA ASN A 52 -1.79 2.87 25.53
C ASN A 52 -2.51 4.23 25.56
N THR A 53 -1.86 5.29 25.09
CA THR A 53 -2.43 6.65 25.08
C THR A 53 -3.70 6.73 24.23
N ASN A 54 -3.74 5.97 23.14
CA ASN A 54 -4.86 5.95 22.20
C ASN A 54 -5.85 4.78 22.45
N GLY A 55 -5.60 3.93 23.45
CA GLY A 55 -6.45 2.78 23.76
C GLY A 55 -6.50 1.73 22.66
N LEU A 56 -5.42 1.57 21.87
CA LEU A 56 -5.36 0.66 20.74
C LEU A 56 -4.75 -0.68 21.14
N PRO A 57 -5.29 -1.81 20.61
CA PRO A 57 -4.65 -3.11 20.73
C PRO A 57 -3.26 -3.09 20.10
N LEU A 58 -2.27 -3.66 20.81
CA LEU A 58 -0.90 -3.85 20.32
C LEU A 58 -0.60 -5.33 20.21
N PHE A 59 -0.24 -5.78 19.00
CA PHE A 59 0.17 -7.15 18.71
C PHE A 59 1.68 -7.20 18.45
N ILE A 60 2.34 -8.15 19.10
CA ILE A 60 3.78 -8.39 18.92
C ILE A 60 3.95 -9.61 18.02
N ASN A 61 4.55 -9.40 16.85
CA ASN A 61 4.80 -10.46 15.88
C ASN A 61 5.89 -11.39 16.39
N SER A 62 5.68 -12.69 16.25
CA SER A 62 6.68 -13.72 16.51
C SER A 62 7.44 -14.07 15.23
N GLY A 63 8.69 -14.47 15.35
CA GLY A 63 9.51 -14.89 14.20
C GLY A 63 10.56 -13.85 13.79
N LYS A 64 11.13 -14.04 12.60
CA LYS A 64 12.17 -13.14 12.08
C LYS A 64 11.52 -11.90 11.45
N PRO A 65 11.86 -10.68 11.90
CA PRO A 65 11.35 -9.45 11.29
C PRO A 65 11.66 -9.37 9.79
N GLY A 66 10.72 -8.81 9.05
CA GLY A 66 10.84 -8.57 7.61
C GLY A 66 9.54 -8.01 7.05
N ILE A 67 9.59 -7.23 5.97
CA ILE A 67 8.43 -6.52 5.44
C ILE A 67 7.28 -7.49 5.12
N ALA A 68 7.54 -8.54 4.34
CA ALA A 68 6.54 -9.54 3.98
C ALA A 68 5.96 -10.24 5.21
N HIS A 69 6.84 -10.62 6.16
CA HIS A 69 6.43 -11.25 7.41
C HIS A 69 5.52 -10.33 8.23
N ASP A 70 5.95 -9.09 8.45
CA ASP A 70 5.21 -8.14 9.30
C ASP A 70 3.86 -7.76 8.68
N TRP A 71 3.79 -7.62 7.35
CA TRP A 71 2.53 -7.36 6.66
C TRP A 71 1.58 -8.56 6.69
N ASN A 72 2.09 -9.80 6.59
CA ASN A 72 1.27 -11.00 6.77
C ASN A 72 0.74 -11.12 8.20
N CYS A 73 1.58 -10.89 9.22
CA CYS A 73 1.15 -10.84 10.61
C CYS A 73 0.08 -9.75 10.83
N ALA A 74 0.24 -8.58 10.19
CA ALA A 74 -0.75 -7.52 10.26
C ALA A 74 -2.12 -7.98 9.75
N VAL A 75 -2.15 -8.70 8.65
CA VAL A 75 -3.40 -9.26 8.10
C VAL A 75 -3.98 -10.34 9.01
N GLU A 76 -3.13 -11.19 9.59
CA GLU A 76 -3.56 -12.27 10.51
C GLU A 76 -4.14 -11.73 11.83
N HIS A 77 -3.65 -10.59 12.31
CA HIS A 77 -4.17 -9.93 13.52
C HIS A 77 -5.51 -9.21 13.29
N ALA A 78 -5.85 -8.91 12.04
CA ALA A 78 -7.13 -8.30 11.72
C ALA A 78 -8.24 -9.36 11.70
N GLU A 79 -9.26 -9.17 12.53
CA GLU A 79 -10.42 -10.07 12.62
C GLU A 79 -11.50 -9.76 11.58
N THR A 80 -11.26 -8.79 10.69
CA THR A 80 -12.20 -8.28 9.69
C THR A 80 -11.82 -8.72 8.28
N SER A 81 -12.82 -8.74 7.38
CA SER A 81 -12.60 -9.14 5.98
C SER A 81 -11.85 -8.10 5.15
N LEU A 82 -11.92 -6.82 5.51
CA LEU A 82 -11.20 -5.72 4.87
C LEU A 82 -10.06 -5.25 5.76
N VAL A 83 -8.85 -5.22 5.20
CA VAL A 83 -7.64 -4.85 5.95
C VAL A 83 -6.85 -3.81 5.17
N THR A 84 -6.58 -2.67 5.79
CA THR A 84 -5.62 -1.68 5.29
C THR A 84 -4.35 -1.74 6.12
N ILE A 85 -3.22 -2.06 5.48
CA ILE A 85 -1.91 -2.01 6.12
C ILE A 85 -1.43 -0.57 6.08
N ALA A 86 -1.53 0.10 7.23
CA ALA A 86 -1.09 1.48 7.35
C ALA A 86 0.41 1.52 7.70
N HIS A 87 1.18 2.20 6.88
CA HIS A 87 2.59 2.45 7.18
C HIS A 87 2.69 3.56 8.24
N GLN A 88 3.57 3.38 9.20
CA GLN A 88 3.68 4.23 10.39
C GLN A 88 4.08 5.69 10.13
N ASP A 89 4.54 5.99 8.93
CA ASP A 89 5.03 7.30 8.49
C ASP A 89 4.04 8.05 7.59
N ASP A 90 2.94 7.40 7.20
CA ASP A 90 1.95 7.97 6.28
C ASP A 90 0.76 8.60 7.03
N VAL A 91 0.03 9.46 6.31
CA VAL A 91 -1.14 10.19 6.84
C VAL A 91 -2.37 9.90 6.00
N TYR A 92 -3.45 9.46 6.64
CA TYR A 92 -4.73 9.19 5.98
C TYR A 92 -5.66 10.39 6.08
N LEU A 93 -6.27 10.79 4.96
CA LEU A 93 -7.23 11.88 4.96
C LEU A 93 -8.59 11.42 5.52
N PRO A 94 -9.38 12.32 6.12
CA PRO A 94 -10.58 11.95 6.90
C PRO A 94 -11.64 11.13 6.15
N GLU A 95 -11.68 11.21 4.83
CA GLU A 95 -12.69 10.53 4.01
C GLU A 95 -12.23 9.14 3.49
N TYR A 96 -11.05 8.64 3.88
CA TYR A 96 -10.51 7.37 3.36
C TYR A 96 -11.49 6.22 3.58
N THR A 97 -11.87 5.94 4.84
CA THR A 97 -12.77 4.83 5.17
C THR A 97 -14.10 4.94 4.44
N LYS A 98 -14.72 6.12 4.45
CA LYS A 98 -15.99 6.36 3.79
C LYS A 98 -15.91 6.08 2.28
N LYS A 99 -14.90 6.64 1.61
CA LYS A 99 -14.69 6.46 0.17
C LYS A 99 -14.32 5.02 -0.19
N MET A 100 -13.49 4.38 0.62
CA MET A 100 -13.16 2.97 0.46
C MET A 100 -14.42 2.10 0.49
N LEU A 101 -15.29 2.26 1.49
CA LEU A 101 -16.54 1.51 1.61
C LEU A 101 -17.52 1.81 0.45
N GLU A 102 -17.67 3.08 0.06
CA GLU A 102 -18.49 3.46 -1.09
C GLU A 102 -18.01 2.73 -2.36
N CYS A 103 -16.71 2.74 -2.61
CA CYS A 103 -16.12 2.11 -3.79
C CYS A 103 -16.14 0.58 -3.70
N ALA A 104 -15.81 -0.01 -2.55
CA ALA A 104 -15.84 -1.46 -2.34
C ALA A 104 -17.21 -2.06 -2.63
N ASN A 105 -18.26 -1.33 -2.32
CA ASN A 105 -19.65 -1.75 -2.53
C ASN A 105 -20.17 -1.54 -3.97
N LEU A 106 -19.33 -1.04 -4.90
CA LEU A 106 -19.70 -0.98 -6.34
C LEU A 106 -19.67 -2.36 -6.99
N VAL A 107 -18.97 -3.32 -6.41
CA VAL A 107 -18.82 -4.68 -6.90
C VAL A 107 -19.06 -5.69 -5.76
N SER A 108 -19.43 -6.90 -6.11
CA SER A 108 -19.68 -7.97 -5.09
C SER A 108 -18.42 -8.76 -4.73
N ASP A 109 -17.35 -8.60 -5.49
CA ASP A 109 -16.15 -9.45 -5.48
C ASP A 109 -14.84 -8.62 -5.42
N MET A 110 -14.87 -7.48 -4.72
CA MET A 110 -13.66 -6.68 -4.55
C MET A 110 -12.53 -7.51 -3.94
N SER A 111 -11.40 -7.61 -4.64
CA SER A 111 -10.17 -8.22 -4.11
C SER A 111 -9.26 -7.18 -3.44
N ILE A 112 -9.04 -6.05 -4.11
CA ILE A 112 -8.37 -4.89 -3.53
C ILE A 112 -9.09 -3.60 -3.89
N PHE A 113 -9.09 -2.67 -2.95
CA PHE A 113 -9.35 -1.26 -3.18
C PHE A 113 -8.03 -0.50 -3.08
N PHE A 114 -7.88 0.57 -3.87
CA PHE A 114 -6.80 1.54 -3.70
C PHE A 114 -7.24 2.93 -4.14
N SER A 115 -6.57 3.95 -3.62
CA SER A 115 -6.88 5.34 -3.96
C SER A 115 -5.74 6.04 -4.68
N ASP A 116 -6.05 7.21 -5.26
CA ASP A 116 -5.01 8.19 -5.56
C ASP A 116 -4.39 8.70 -4.24
N TYR A 117 -3.17 9.24 -4.32
CA TYR A 117 -2.43 9.72 -3.18
C TYR A 117 -1.65 10.99 -3.51
N GLY A 118 -1.33 11.75 -2.47
CA GLY A 118 -0.36 12.81 -2.51
C GLY A 118 0.90 12.43 -1.73
N GLU A 119 1.87 13.31 -1.72
CA GLU A 119 3.10 13.14 -0.94
C GLU A 119 3.13 14.16 0.21
N LEU A 120 3.86 13.83 1.28
CA LEU A 120 4.34 14.78 2.29
C LEU A 120 5.85 14.91 2.12
N ARG A 121 6.31 16.09 1.74
CA ARG A 121 7.74 16.42 1.62
C ARG A 121 8.07 17.54 2.60
N ASN A 122 8.94 17.28 3.56
CA ASN A 122 9.23 18.21 4.65
C ASN A 122 7.94 18.69 5.37
N ASP A 123 7.01 17.77 5.61
CA ASP A 123 5.69 17.97 6.22
C ASP A 123 4.71 18.84 5.39
N GLU A 124 5.09 19.24 4.17
CA GLU A 124 4.23 19.99 3.26
C GLU A 124 3.53 19.07 2.24
N PRO A 125 2.22 19.26 2.01
CA PRO A 125 1.48 18.47 1.02
C PRO A 125 1.92 18.78 -0.41
N VAL A 126 2.23 17.72 -1.17
CA VAL A 126 2.60 17.80 -2.59
C VAL A 126 1.72 16.84 -3.38
N ASP A 127 0.85 17.40 -4.22
CA ASP A 127 -0.13 16.61 -5.00
C ASP A 127 0.21 16.55 -6.50
N ASP A 128 1.24 17.26 -6.92
CA ASP A 128 1.62 17.39 -8.35
C ASP A 128 3.14 17.27 -8.51
N THR A 129 3.57 16.06 -8.91
CA THR A 129 4.94 15.77 -9.32
C THR A 129 4.94 15.02 -10.66
N PRO A 130 6.04 15.04 -11.44
CA PRO A 130 6.12 14.23 -12.66
C PRO A 130 5.82 12.76 -12.44
N LEU A 131 6.26 12.18 -11.31
CA LEU A 131 6.01 10.79 -10.97
C LEU A 131 4.54 10.53 -10.63
N LEU A 132 3.90 11.39 -9.81
CA LEU A 132 2.47 11.27 -9.50
C LEU A 132 1.63 11.37 -10.78
N ASN A 133 1.96 12.32 -11.67
CA ASN A 133 1.28 12.49 -12.95
C ASN A 133 1.45 11.26 -13.86
N PHE A 134 2.65 10.67 -13.90
CA PHE A 134 2.88 9.45 -14.65
C PHE A 134 2.05 8.28 -14.10
N LYS A 135 2.04 8.08 -12.78
CA LYS A 135 1.18 7.05 -12.14
C LYS A 135 -0.31 7.26 -12.44
N ARG A 136 -0.81 8.50 -12.32
CA ARG A 136 -2.19 8.87 -12.68
C ARG A 136 -2.51 8.62 -14.15
N PHE A 137 -1.54 8.84 -15.04
CA PHE A 137 -1.69 8.52 -16.45
C PHE A 137 -1.87 7.00 -16.66
N LEU A 138 -1.14 6.15 -15.97
CA LEU A 138 -1.32 4.70 -16.00
C LEU A 138 -2.70 4.28 -15.48
N LEU A 139 -3.21 4.99 -14.47
CA LEU A 139 -4.52 4.72 -13.84
C LEU A 139 -5.73 5.24 -14.65
N ARG A 140 -5.51 5.97 -15.75
CA ARG A 140 -6.62 6.60 -16.52
C ARG A 140 -7.70 5.62 -16.99
N GLY A 141 -7.33 4.35 -17.24
CA GLY A 141 -8.28 3.33 -17.70
C GLY A 141 -9.26 2.94 -16.59
N ILE A 142 -8.74 2.65 -15.40
CA ILE A 142 -9.55 2.28 -14.24
C ILE A 142 -10.32 3.49 -13.68
N LYS A 143 -9.75 4.69 -13.78
CA LYS A 143 -10.41 5.94 -13.37
C LYS A 143 -11.78 6.17 -14.03
N LYS A 144 -11.96 5.77 -15.29
CA LYS A 144 -13.21 5.92 -16.00
C LYS A 144 -14.32 5.01 -15.51
N LYS A 145 -13.95 3.79 -15.05
CA LYS A 145 -14.89 2.75 -14.63
C LYS A 145 -15.03 2.67 -13.09
N GLY A 146 -14.02 3.10 -12.35
CA GLY A 146 -13.90 2.90 -10.91
C GLY A 146 -13.41 1.50 -10.51
N TYR A 147 -13.49 0.51 -11.42
CA TYR A 147 -13.04 -0.85 -11.15
C TYR A 147 -12.65 -1.62 -12.41
N PHE A 148 -11.81 -2.64 -12.24
CA PHE A 148 -11.48 -3.66 -13.26
C PHE A 148 -11.78 -5.06 -12.74
N VAL A 149 -12.65 -5.78 -13.44
CA VAL A 149 -12.98 -7.20 -13.19
C VAL A 149 -12.07 -8.12 -14.01
N SER A 150 -11.81 -7.74 -15.25
CA SER A 150 -11.05 -8.56 -16.19
C SER A 150 -9.59 -8.74 -15.76
N ARG A 151 -9.12 -9.99 -15.69
CA ARG A 151 -7.70 -10.32 -15.44
C ARG A 151 -6.76 -9.59 -16.41
N ARG A 152 -7.16 -9.41 -17.68
CA ARG A 152 -6.37 -8.69 -18.69
C ARG A 152 -6.24 -7.20 -18.37
N GLU A 153 -7.34 -6.56 -17.93
CA GLU A 153 -7.32 -5.14 -17.56
C GLU A 153 -6.45 -4.92 -16.30
N LYS A 154 -6.60 -5.77 -15.28
CA LYS A 154 -5.80 -5.74 -14.05
C LYS A 154 -4.32 -5.94 -14.35
N HIS A 155 -3.98 -6.97 -15.12
CA HIS A 155 -2.59 -7.27 -15.50
C HIS A 155 -1.97 -6.14 -16.35
N ARG A 156 -2.73 -5.59 -17.32
CA ARG A 156 -2.26 -4.47 -18.13
C ARG A 156 -2.00 -3.20 -17.32
N LEU A 157 -2.77 -2.95 -16.24
CA LEU A 157 -2.58 -1.82 -15.34
C LEU A 157 -1.16 -1.77 -14.78
N LEU A 158 -0.58 -2.94 -14.50
CA LEU A 158 0.71 -3.13 -13.85
C LEU A 158 1.88 -3.29 -14.82
N SER A 159 1.62 -3.34 -16.14
CA SER A 159 2.63 -3.75 -17.12
C SER A 159 3.70 -2.69 -17.44
N PHE A 160 3.48 -1.43 -17.07
CA PHE A 160 4.42 -0.31 -17.31
C PHE A 160 5.02 0.26 -16.03
N GLY A 161 4.90 -0.46 -14.93
CA GLY A 161 5.35 -0.07 -13.59
C GLY A 161 4.22 -0.22 -12.58
N SER A 162 4.54 -0.05 -11.29
CA SER A 162 3.53 -0.05 -10.23
C SER A 162 2.91 1.34 -10.03
N PRO A 163 1.67 1.59 -10.50
CA PRO A 163 1.02 2.87 -10.26
C PRO A 163 0.33 2.95 -8.90
N ILE A 164 0.18 1.82 -8.21
CA ILE A 164 -0.53 1.69 -6.93
C ILE A 164 0.43 2.06 -5.80
N CYS A 165 0.00 2.91 -4.88
CA CYS A 165 0.72 3.24 -3.67
C CYS A 165 0.37 2.22 -2.59
N CYS A 166 1.35 1.51 -2.04
CA CYS A 166 1.13 0.39 -1.14
C CYS A 166 0.22 0.73 0.05
N PRO A 167 0.48 1.79 0.84
CA PRO A 167 -0.36 2.12 1.99
C PRO A 167 -1.76 2.61 1.61
N SER A 168 -2.04 2.90 0.33
CA SER A 168 -3.39 3.26 -0.12
C SER A 168 -4.31 2.05 -0.33
N VAL A 169 -3.79 0.82 -0.14
CA VAL A 169 -4.51 -0.41 -0.49
C VAL A 169 -5.27 -0.99 0.69
N THR A 170 -6.55 -1.30 0.47
CA THR A 170 -7.36 -2.17 1.33
C THR A 170 -7.52 -3.52 0.66
N TYR A 171 -7.18 -4.59 1.37
CA TYR A 171 -7.26 -5.98 0.92
C TYR A 171 -8.53 -6.64 1.43
N ASN A 172 -9.19 -7.43 0.59
CA ASN A 172 -10.23 -8.34 1.04
C ASN A 172 -9.62 -9.70 1.39
N SER A 173 -9.22 -9.87 2.64
CA SER A 173 -8.55 -11.08 3.14
C SER A 173 -9.42 -12.32 3.06
N SER A 174 -10.75 -12.19 2.97
CA SER A 174 -11.67 -13.33 2.91
C SER A 174 -11.66 -14.06 1.56
N ILE A 175 -11.18 -13.41 0.48
CA ILE A 175 -11.13 -14.01 -0.87
C ILE A 175 -9.72 -14.08 -1.45
N LEU A 176 -8.75 -13.41 -0.83
CA LEU A 176 -7.36 -13.44 -1.27
C LEU A 176 -6.60 -14.62 -0.65
N PRO A 177 -5.55 -15.14 -1.31
CA PRO A 177 -4.77 -16.25 -0.78
C PRO A 177 -3.94 -15.86 0.44
N THR A 178 -3.75 -16.79 1.37
CA THR A 178 -2.86 -16.64 2.53
C THR A 178 -1.60 -17.50 2.32
N PRO A 179 -0.37 -16.97 2.50
CA PRO A 179 -0.08 -15.57 2.85
C PRO A 179 -0.36 -14.60 1.70
N LEU A 180 -0.68 -13.33 2.02
CA LEU A 180 -0.88 -12.29 1.00
C LEU A 180 0.43 -11.93 0.31
N PHE A 181 1.52 -11.78 1.08
CA PHE A 181 2.84 -11.35 0.62
C PHE A 181 3.82 -12.51 0.64
N LEU A 182 4.53 -12.73 -0.47
CA LEU A 182 5.60 -13.73 -0.58
C LEU A 182 6.94 -13.05 -0.28
N ASP A 183 7.85 -13.73 0.40
CA ASP A 183 9.18 -13.18 0.76
C ASP A 183 10.21 -13.39 -0.37
N ASP A 184 9.76 -13.22 -1.61
CA ASP A 184 10.60 -13.41 -2.80
C ASP A 184 11.27 -12.11 -3.27
N MET A 185 10.69 -10.95 -2.90
CA MET A 185 11.18 -9.61 -3.26
C MET A 185 11.21 -8.70 -2.04
N LYS A 186 12.17 -7.78 -2.01
CA LYS A 186 12.30 -6.79 -0.93
C LYS A 186 11.71 -5.44 -1.30
N CYS A 187 12.00 -4.97 -2.51
CA CYS A 187 11.65 -3.63 -2.97
C CYS A 187 10.36 -3.61 -3.80
N SER A 188 10.12 -4.66 -4.59
CA SER A 188 8.96 -4.77 -5.49
C SER A 188 7.92 -5.77 -4.98
N LEU A 189 7.93 -6.03 -3.67
CA LEU A 189 7.03 -6.94 -2.97
C LEU A 189 5.54 -6.62 -3.21
N ASP A 190 5.19 -5.35 -3.14
CA ASP A 190 3.86 -4.83 -3.40
C ASP A 190 3.44 -5.06 -4.87
N TRP A 191 4.31 -4.71 -5.82
CA TRP A 191 4.05 -4.90 -7.25
C TRP A 191 3.90 -6.38 -7.62
N GLU A 192 4.76 -7.25 -7.06
CA GLU A 192 4.65 -8.71 -7.21
C GLU A 192 3.29 -9.21 -6.71
N THR A 193 2.90 -8.78 -5.52
CA THR A 193 1.64 -9.18 -4.90
C THR A 193 0.43 -8.79 -5.76
N TRP A 194 0.39 -7.57 -6.27
CA TRP A 194 -0.73 -7.15 -7.14
C TRP A 194 -0.68 -7.79 -8.51
N GLU A 195 0.51 -8.08 -9.06
CA GLU A 195 0.62 -8.83 -10.30
C GLU A 195 0.01 -10.22 -10.14
N ARG A 196 0.33 -10.90 -9.04
CA ARG A 196 -0.23 -12.21 -8.70
C ARG A 196 -1.75 -12.12 -8.49
N PHE A 197 -2.26 -11.12 -7.76
CA PHE A 197 -3.70 -10.91 -7.60
C PHE A 197 -4.39 -10.54 -8.91
N SER A 198 -3.72 -9.87 -9.85
CA SER A 198 -4.29 -9.55 -11.15
C SER A 198 -4.71 -10.79 -11.95
N ARG A 199 -4.10 -11.94 -11.67
CA ARG A 199 -4.39 -13.24 -12.31
C ARG A 199 -5.53 -14.01 -11.65
N LEU A 200 -5.95 -13.62 -10.45
CA LEU A 200 -7.05 -14.22 -9.72
C LEU A 200 -8.39 -13.61 -10.14
N ASP A 201 -9.48 -14.26 -9.73
CA ASP A 201 -10.81 -13.66 -9.76
C ASP A 201 -10.91 -12.53 -8.72
N GLY A 202 -11.98 -11.76 -8.78
CA GLY A 202 -12.17 -10.58 -7.96
C GLY A 202 -11.74 -9.28 -8.65
N SER A 203 -12.35 -8.20 -8.22
CA SER A 203 -12.23 -6.88 -8.83
C SER A 203 -11.18 -6.02 -8.15
N PHE A 204 -10.38 -5.29 -8.94
CA PHE A 204 -9.58 -4.15 -8.48
C PHE A 204 -10.45 -2.90 -8.51
N VAL A 205 -10.59 -2.22 -7.39
CA VAL A 205 -11.44 -1.04 -7.24
C VAL A 205 -10.59 0.18 -6.95
N TYR A 206 -10.90 1.31 -7.58
CA TYR A 206 -10.07 2.51 -7.53
C TYR A 206 -10.88 3.77 -7.25
N SER A 207 -10.41 4.60 -6.32
CA SER A 207 -10.86 5.98 -6.12
C SER A 207 -9.83 6.97 -6.65
N ALA A 208 -10.26 7.88 -7.53
CA ALA A 208 -9.40 8.96 -8.02
C ALA A 208 -9.28 10.15 -7.04
N SER A 209 -9.85 10.04 -5.85
CA SER A 209 -9.66 11.01 -4.78
C SER A 209 -8.32 10.74 -4.07
N ILE A 210 -7.59 11.78 -3.75
CA ILE A 210 -6.44 11.69 -2.86
C ILE A 210 -7.01 11.41 -1.45
N LEU A 211 -6.73 10.21 -0.93
CA LEU A 211 -7.26 9.76 0.36
C LEU A 211 -6.17 9.50 1.41
N MET A 212 -4.91 9.57 1.01
CA MET A 212 -3.78 9.49 1.92
C MET A 212 -2.59 10.26 1.34
N ARG A 213 -1.59 10.49 2.18
CA ARG A 213 -0.32 11.12 1.83
C ARG A 213 0.83 10.22 2.22
N HIS A 214 1.65 9.89 1.24
CA HIS A 214 2.87 9.12 1.45
C HIS A 214 4.01 10.06 1.84
N ARG A 215 4.63 9.81 2.98
CA ARG A 215 5.72 10.64 3.49
C ARG A 215 7.05 10.28 2.82
N ILE A 216 7.74 11.29 2.31
CA ILE A 216 9.08 11.15 1.74
C ILE A 216 10.09 11.68 2.76
N HIS A 217 10.96 10.80 3.27
CA HIS A 217 12.01 11.14 4.23
C HIS A 217 13.22 10.21 4.08
N GLU A 218 14.39 10.62 4.57
CA GLU A 218 15.66 9.89 4.40
C GLU A 218 15.66 8.48 5.01
N GLY A 219 14.88 8.27 6.07
CA GLY A 219 14.77 6.98 6.78
C GLY A 219 13.76 6.00 6.19
N SER A 220 13.09 6.33 5.05
CA SER A 220 12.12 5.43 4.46
C SER A 220 12.80 4.24 3.76
N GLU A 221 12.17 3.07 3.81
CA GLU A 221 12.62 1.86 3.09
C GLU A 221 12.79 2.12 1.58
N THR A 222 11.95 2.97 0.99
CA THR A 222 12.05 3.37 -0.41
C THR A 222 13.37 4.09 -0.68
N THR A 223 13.75 5.04 0.17
CA THR A 223 15.00 5.79 0.04
C THR A 223 16.23 4.89 0.26
N ALA A 224 16.18 3.99 1.24
CA ALA A 224 17.24 3.01 1.48
C ALA A 224 17.43 2.05 0.29
N SER A 225 16.34 1.60 -0.32
CA SER A 225 16.34 0.64 -1.43
C SER A 225 16.80 1.22 -2.77
N ILE A 226 16.68 2.54 -2.98
CA ILE A 226 17.16 3.22 -4.20
C ILE A 226 18.69 3.20 -4.26
N LYS A 227 19.36 3.20 -3.11
CA LYS A 227 20.83 3.14 -3.00
C LYS A 227 21.39 1.73 -3.26
N ASP A 228 20.57 0.70 -3.25
CA ASP A 228 20.94 -0.69 -3.50
C ASP A 228 20.49 -1.11 -4.91
N GLU A 229 21.37 -1.77 -5.69
CA GLU A 229 21.07 -2.32 -7.02
C GLU A 229 19.93 -3.37 -7.00
N THR A 230 19.53 -3.82 -5.81
CA THR A 230 18.45 -4.80 -5.58
C THR A 230 17.16 -4.33 -6.23
N ARG A 231 16.77 -3.06 -6.07
CA ARG A 231 15.53 -2.53 -6.66
C ARG A 231 15.53 -2.64 -8.18
N SER A 232 16.60 -2.20 -8.85
CA SER A 232 16.66 -2.26 -10.32
C SER A 232 16.60 -3.69 -10.87
N ARG A 233 17.16 -4.66 -10.12
CA ARG A 233 17.07 -6.08 -10.47
C ARG A 233 15.64 -6.60 -10.32
N GLU A 234 14.99 -6.33 -9.20
CA GLU A 234 13.61 -6.77 -8.94
C GLU A 234 12.61 -6.11 -9.91
N ASP A 235 12.77 -4.81 -10.20
CA ASP A 235 11.96 -4.12 -11.21
C ASP A 235 12.11 -4.78 -12.60
N LEU A 236 13.33 -5.20 -12.98
CA LEU A 236 13.54 -5.94 -14.22
C LEU A 236 12.83 -7.30 -14.18
N GLU A 237 12.89 -8.02 -13.06
CA GLU A 237 12.17 -9.29 -12.89
C GLU A 237 10.65 -9.08 -13.03
N MET A 238 10.13 -7.99 -12.48
CA MET A 238 8.72 -7.64 -12.66
C MET A 238 8.39 -7.33 -14.12
N PHE A 239 9.19 -6.52 -14.83
CA PHE A 239 8.94 -6.25 -16.25
C PHE A 239 8.99 -7.52 -17.12
N LEU A 240 9.83 -8.51 -16.76
CA LEU A 240 9.90 -9.79 -17.46
C LEU A 240 8.63 -10.65 -17.32
N LYS A 241 7.79 -10.41 -16.29
CA LYS A 241 6.47 -11.04 -16.17
C LYS A 241 5.48 -10.56 -17.25
N PHE A 242 5.70 -9.36 -17.81
CA PHE A 242 4.82 -8.70 -18.76
C PHE A 242 5.36 -8.64 -20.19
N TRP A 243 6.69 -8.53 -20.36
CA TRP A 243 7.32 -8.17 -21.62
C TRP A 243 8.49 -9.08 -22.00
N PRO A 244 8.76 -9.28 -23.31
CA PRO A 244 9.98 -9.94 -23.77
C PRO A 244 11.23 -9.19 -23.28
N LYS A 245 12.31 -9.95 -23.03
CA LYS A 245 13.55 -9.44 -22.41
C LYS A 245 14.11 -8.14 -22.99
N PRO A 246 14.14 -7.89 -24.32
CA PRO A 246 14.64 -6.60 -24.84
C PRO A 246 13.80 -5.43 -24.40
N LEU A 247 12.46 -5.57 -24.46
CA LEU A 247 11.53 -4.51 -24.08
C LEU A 247 11.51 -4.29 -22.54
N ALA A 248 11.54 -5.38 -21.76
CA ALA A 248 11.64 -5.31 -20.31
C ALA A 248 12.87 -4.50 -19.85
N ARG A 249 14.03 -4.70 -20.49
CA ARG A 249 15.25 -3.91 -20.19
C ARG A 249 15.11 -2.43 -20.50
N ILE A 250 14.47 -2.10 -21.64
CA ILE A 250 14.22 -0.70 -22.01
C ILE A 250 13.27 -0.04 -20.99
N LEU A 251 12.18 -0.72 -20.64
CA LEU A 251 11.22 -0.21 -19.66
C LEU A 251 11.87 -0.03 -18.28
N ASN A 252 12.66 -1.00 -17.83
CA ASN A 252 13.38 -0.92 -16.56
C ASN A 252 14.35 0.26 -16.51
N TYR A 253 15.09 0.53 -17.60
CA TYR A 253 15.98 1.67 -17.69
C TYR A 253 15.24 3.01 -17.47
N PHE A 254 14.11 3.22 -18.16
CA PHE A 254 13.31 4.43 -17.99
C PHE A 254 12.62 4.51 -16.63
N TYR A 255 12.15 3.38 -16.11
CA TYR A 255 11.51 3.31 -14.80
C TYR A 255 12.49 3.64 -13.68
N SER A 256 13.69 3.08 -13.70
CA SER A 256 14.75 3.38 -12.74
C SER A 256 15.16 4.86 -12.77
N PHE A 257 15.16 5.50 -13.96
CA PHE A 257 15.43 6.92 -14.09
C PHE A 257 14.34 7.78 -13.45
N SER A 258 13.07 7.41 -13.66
CA SER A 258 11.93 8.15 -13.08
C SER A 258 11.87 8.03 -11.54
N MET A 259 12.33 6.93 -10.98
CA MET A 259 12.37 6.71 -9.54
C MET A 259 13.46 7.52 -8.83
N ARG A 260 14.60 7.79 -9.52
CA ARG A 260 15.66 8.66 -8.98
C ARG A 260 15.24 10.13 -8.84
N SER A 261 14.19 10.55 -9.53
CA SER A 261 13.62 11.90 -9.35
C SER A 261 12.90 12.09 -8.03
N ASN A 262 12.77 11.02 -7.21
CA ASN A 262 12.28 11.05 -5.83
C ASN A 262 13.38 11.27 -4.79
N ASP A 263 14.65 11.39 -5.20
CA ASP A 263 15.69 11.75 -4.26
C ASP A 263 15.42 13.16 -3.71
N VAL A 264 15.45 13.27 -2.38
CA VAL A 264 15.26 14.51 -1.61
C VAL A 264 16.40 15.48 -1.88
#